data_3ea6da19cb350970fe0435d469a0233a
#
_entry.id   3ea6da19cb350970fe0435d469a0233a
#
_cell.length_a   1.000
_cell.length_b   1.000
_cell.length_c   1.000
_cell.angle_alpha   90.00
_cell.angle_beta   90.00
_cell.angle_gamma   90.00
#
_symmetry.space_group_name_H-M   'P 1'
#
loop_
_entity.id
_entity.type
_entity.pdbx_description
1 polymer ?
#
loop_
_entity_poly.entity_id
_entity_poly.type
_entity_poly.pdbx_seq_one_letter_code
_entity_poly.pdbx_strand_id
1 'polypeptide(L)'
;RSPFPYQTKRVLRTLGIAGGYVIEAVPPDEFKDFIFRLSLRGFVGANVTIPHKERALSLSKPDARARAVGAANTLWFENGELCSTNTDVEGFINNLDASAPGWDTCEEALVLGAGGSSRAVVFGLLDRGIKRVHLANRTMERARALADQFGASVVPVAWDALGDLLPRTGLLVN
;
A
#
# COMPACT_ATOMS: atom_id res chain seq x y z
N ARG A 1 -16.31 7.22 -5.77
CA ARG A 1 -15.70 8.20 -4.84
C ARG A 1 -15.26 7.45 -3.58
N SER A 2 -14.02 7.67 -3.11
CA SER A 2 -13.52 7.03 -1.88
C SER A 2 -14.37 7.46 -0.67
N PRO A 3 -14.80 6.53 0.21
CA PRO A 3 -15.51 6.87 1.44
C PRO A 3 -14.60 7.50 2.51
N PHE A 4 -13.29 7.47 2.29
CA PHE A 4 -12.24 7.84 3.24
C PHE A 4 -12.41 9.24 3.87
N PRO A 5 -12.70 10.31 3.12
CA PRO A 5 -12.86 11.64 3.71
C PRO A 5 -14.05 11.75 4.66
N TYR A 6 -15.09 10.99 4.38
CA TYR A 6 -16.29 10.99 5.21
C TYR A 6 -16.04 10.29 6.55
N GLN A 7 -15.34 9.17 6.51
CA GLN A 7 -14.97 8.41 7.70
C GLN A 7 -14.02 9.21 8.59
N THR A 8 -12.99 9.84 8.04
CA THR A 8 -12.03 10.67 8.78
C THR A 8 -12.71 11.85 9.46
N LYS A 9 -13.58 12.57 8.76
CA LYS A 9 -14.36 13.68 9.35
C LYS A 9 -15.24 13.21 10.51
N ARG A 10 -15.85 12.03 10.39
CA ARG A 10 -16.65 11.43 11.46
C ARG A 10 -15.78 11.12 12.68
N VAL A 11 -14.62 10.50 12.49
CA VAL A 11 -13.67 10.18 13.58
C VAL A 11 -13.23 11.45 14.30
N LEU A 12 -12.80 12.49 13.58
CA LEU A 12 -12.42 13.77 14.17
C LEU A 12 -13.53 14.35 15.06
N ARG A 13 -14.77 14.35 14.57
CA ARG A 13 -15.92 14.81 15.35
C ARG A 13 -16.17 13.96 16.60
N THR A 14 -16.11 12.62 16.47
CA THR A 14 -16.34 11.70 17.60
C THR A 14 -15.30 11.89 18.69
N LEU A 15 -14.06 12.19 18.32
CA LEU A 15 -12.95 12.41 19.25
C LEU A 15 -12.85 13.87 19.76
N GLY A 16 -13.74 14.77 19.32
CA GLY A 16 -13.69 16.19 19.69
C GLY A 16 -12.46 16.93 19.16
N ILE A 17 -11.82 16.41 18.10
CA ILE A 17 -10.63 17.00 17.52
C ILE A 17 -11.06 18.12 16.56
N ALA A 18 -10.62 19.34 16.84
CA ALA A 18 -10.78 20.47 15.94
C ALA A 18 -9.87 20.30 14.73
N GLY A 19 -10.46 20.03 13.57
CA GLY A 19 -9.70 19.81 12.33
C GLY A 19 -10.58 19.52 11.15
N GLY A 20 -9.99 19.55 9.96
CA GLY A 20 -10.64 19.25 8.69
C GLY A 20 -9.90 18.18 7.91
N TYR A 21 -10.61 17.52 7.03
CA TYR A 21 -10.05 16.60 6.05
C TYR A 21 -10.56 17.00 4.66
N VAL A 22 -9.64 17.27 3.75
CA VAL A 22 -9.93 17.67 2.37
C VAL A 22 -9.30 16.70 1.38
N ILE A 23 -9.85 16.66 0.17
CA ILE A 23 -9.28 15.87 -0.94
C ILE A 23 -8.57 16.85 -1.86
N GLU A 24 -7.31 16.55 -2.16
CA GLU A 24 -6.51 17.26 -3.14
C GLU A 24 -6.20 16.34 -4.31
N ALA A 25 -6.55 16.75 -5.52
CA ALA A 25 -6.15 16.05 -6.75
C ALA A 25 -4.85 16.68 -7.24
N VAL A 26 -3.73 15.98 -7.05
CA VAL A 26 -2.41 16.48 -7.37
C VAL A 26 -1.84 15.71 -8.57
N PRO A 27 -1.50 16.36 -9.68
CA PRO A 27 -0.80 15.72 -10.79
C PRO A 27 0.57 15.16 -10.38
N PRO A 28 1.07 14.09 -11.04
CA PRO A 28 2.36 13.49 -10.68
C PRO A 28 3.56 14.42 -10.74
N ASP A 29 3.59 15.34 -11.68
CA ASP A 29 4.65 16.35 -11.85
C ASP A 29 4.62 17.41 -10.75
N GLU A 30 3.45 17.77 -10.23
CA GLU A 30 3.27 18.75 -9.17
C GLU A 30 3.42 18.16 -7.75
N PHE A 31 3.42 16.83 -7.60
CA PHE A 31 3.36 16.17 -6.29
C PHE A 31 4.51 16.55 -5.37
N LYS A 32 5.73 16.69 -5.91
CA LYS A 32 6.90 17.08 -5.11
C LYS A 32 6.73 18.47 -4.50
N ASP A 33 6.32 19.45 -5.30
CA ASP A 33 6.13 20.83 -4.86
C ASP A 33 4.95 20.94 -3.89
N PHE A 34 3.89 20.16 -4.12
CA PHE A 34 2.77 20.06 -3.19
C PHE A 34 3.24 19.57 -1.81
N ILE A 35 4.04 18.50 -1.75
CA ILE A 35 4.57 17.94 -0.50
C ILE A 35 5.46 18.95 0.24
N PHE A 36 6.34 19.64 -0.45
CA PHE A 36 7.19 20.67 0.18
C PHE A 36 6.42 21.85 0.76
N ARG A 37 5.25 22.13 0.21
CA ARG A 37 4.37 23.22 0.68
C ARG A 37 3.26 22.74 1.63
N LEU A 38 3.24 21.45 1.99
CA LEU A 38 2.16 20.85 2.76
C LEU A 38 1.92 21.60 4.09
N SER A 39 2.99 21.82 4.88
CA SER A 39 2.89 22.54 6.16
C SER A 39 2.54 24.02 5.98
N LEU A 40 3.08 24.68 4.95
CA LEU A 40 2.77 26.09 4.64
C LEU A 40 1.29 26.29 4.27
N ARG A 41 0.64 25.27 3.74
CA ARG A 41 -0.79 25.26 3.43
C ARG A 41 -1.66 24.89 4.65
N GLY A 42 -1.07 24.72 5.83
CA GLY A 42 -1.76 24.39 7.07
C GLY A 42 -2.12 22.94 7.26
N PHE A 43 -1.56 22.02 6.44
CA PHE A 43 -1.76 20.59 6.63
C PHE A 43 -0.81 20.05 7.69
N VAL A 44 -1.33 19.23 8.59
CA VAL A 44 -0.55 18.51 9.62
C VAL A 44 -0.07 17.14 9.12
N GLY A 45 -0.61 16.67 8.00
CA GLY A 45 -0.27 15.40 7.37
C GLY A 45 -1.17 15.13 6.18
N ALA A 46 -0.99 13.98 5.55
CA ALA A 46 -1.76 13.56 4.39
C ALA A 46 -1.86 12.05 4.27
N ASN A 47 -2.99 11.55 3.76
CA ASN A 47 -3.05 10.21 3.21
C ASN A 47 -2.78 10.28 1.70
N VAL A 48 -1.94 9.38 1.23
CA VAL A 48 -1.48 9.32 -0.15
C VAL A 48 -2.04 8.08 -0.84
N THR A 49 -2.55 8.27 -2.06
CA THR A 49 -3.01 7.17 -2.91
C THR A 49 -2.25 7.12 -4.24
N ILE A 50 -2.63 6.22 -5.11
CA ILE A 50 -2.05 6.11 -6.45
C ILE A 50 -2.19 7.45 -7.23
N PRO A 51 -1.16 7.83 -8.03
CA PRO A 51 0.07 7.11 -8.30
C PRO A 51 1.25 7.48 -7.38
N HIS A 52 1.04 8.12 -6.24
CA HIS A 52 2.04 8.88 -5.50
C HIS A 52 2.75 8.12 -4.36
N LYS A 53 2.31 6.90 -4.00
CA LYS A 53 2.80 6.19 -2.78
C LYS A 53 4.31 5.94 -2.77
N GLU A 54 4.91 5.58 -3.91
CA GLU A 54 6.36 5.36 -4.02
C GLU A 54 7.13 6.69 -3.92
N ARG A 55 6.58 7.74 -4.55
CA ARG A 55 7.18 9.07 -4.48
C ARG A 55 7.03 9.71 -3.10
N ALA A 56 5.94 9.46 -2.40
CA ALA A 56 5.76 9.89 -1.02
C ALA A 56 6.84 9.30 -0.09
N LEU A 57 7.17 8.02 -0.28
CA LEU A 57 8.27 7.37 0.43
C LEU A 57 9.59 8.11 0.23
N SER A 58 9.93 8.44 -1.02
CA SER A 58 11.22 9.10 -1.36
C SER A 58 11.31 10.56 -0.91
N LEU A 59 10.19 11.21 -0.62
CA LEU A 59 10.11 12.62 -0.20
C LEU A 59 9.92 12.80 1.31
N SER A 60 9.96 11.74 2.09
CA SER A 60 9.72 11.75 3.53
C SER A 60 10.74 10.89 4.27
N LYS A 61 10.71 10.91 5.59
CA LYS A 61 11.47 10.01 6.47
C LYS A 61 10.58 8.79 6.78
N PRO A 62 10.74 7.68 6.04
CA PRO A 62 9.89 6.52 6.22
C PRO A 62 10.29 5.73 7.46
N ASP A 63 9.31 5.14 8.12
CA ASP A 63 9.54 4.12 9.14
C ASP A 63 10.04 2.80 8.54
N ALA A 64 10.32 1.82 9.38
CA ALA A 64 10.83 0.51 8.95
C ALA A 64 9.84 -0.21 8.03
N ARG A 65 8.53 -0.10 8.30
CA ARG A 65 7.46 -0.72 7.51
C ARG A 65 7.35 -0.09 6.13
N ALA A 66 7.26 1.23 6.03
CA ALA A 66 7.17 1.92 4.75
C ALA A 66 8.40 1.62 3.87
N ARG A 67 9.60 1.54 4.47
CA ARG A 67 10.83 1.12 3.77
C ARG A 67 10.72 -0.31 3.23
N ALA A 68 10.30 -1.26 4.06
CA ALA A 68 10.19 -2.65 3.66
C ALA A 68 9.13 -2.86 2.55
N VAL A 69 8.02 -2.15 2.64
CA VAL A 69 6.97 -2.13 1.60
C VAL A 69 7.43 -1.43 0.33
N GLY A 70 8.32 -0.43 0.42
CA GLY A 70 8.73 0.40 -0.71
C GLY A 70 7.67 1.41 -1.16
N ALA A 71 6.73 1.76 -0.28
CA ALA A 71 5.66 2.73 -0.54
C ALA A 71 5.12 3.32 0.77
N ALA A 72 4.74 4.59 0.77
CA ALA A 72 4.11 5.27 1.89
C ALA A 72 2.71 5.76 1.51
N ASN A 73 1.73 5.57 2.39
CA ASN A 73 0.37 6.04 2.20
C ASN A 73 -0.10 7.02 3.27
N THR A 74 0.70 7.24 4.33
CA THR A 74 0.38 8.15 5.44
C THR A 74 1.59 8.99 5.78
N LEU A 75 1.40 10.31 5.79
CA LEU A 75 2.42 11.31 6.06
C LEU A 75 2.00 12.15 7.27
N TRP A 76 2.96 12.53 8.11
CA TRP A 76 2.77 13.48 9.21
C TRP A 76 4.06 14.25 9.49
N PHE A 77 3.94 15.37 10.20
CA PHE A 77 5.10 16.10 10.67
C PHE A 77 5.43 15.73 12.11
N GLU A 78 6.69 15.42 12.35
CA GLU A 78 7.26 15.17 13.67
C GLU A 78 8.56 15.95 13.82
N ASN A 79 8.62 16.84 14.81
CA ASN A 79 9.77 17.72 15.05
C ASN A 79 10.23 18.52 13.81
N GLY A 80 9.30 18.91 12.95
CA GLY A 80 9.57 19.64 11.70
C GLY A 80 9.97 18.76 10.51
N GLU A 81 10.20 17.47 10.71
CA GLU A 81 10.47 16.51 9.64
C GLU A 81 9.16 15.88 9.11
N LEU A 82 9.08 15.65 7.82
CA LEU A 82 7.97 14.91 7.22
C LEU A 82 8.25 13.41 7.33
N CYS A 83 7.52 12.74 8.21
CA CYS A 83 7.58 11.30 8.44
C CYS A 83 6.54 10.56 7.61
N SER A 84 6.75 9.27 7.39
CA SER A 84 5.79 8.44 6.67
C SER A 84 5.75 6.98 7.14
N THR A 85 4.58 6.37 6.95
CA THR A 85 4.36 4.95 7.16
C THR A 85 3.47 4.35 6.07
N ASN A 86 3.30 3.03 6.11
CA ASN A 86 2.34 2.32 5.28
C ASN A 86 1.33 1.57 6.14
N THR A 87 0.08 2.02 6.11
CA THR A 87 -1.04 1.41 6.84
C THR A 87 -1.89 0.47 5.96
N ASP A 88 -1.58 0.34 4.67
CA ASP A 88 -2.29 -0.58 3.77
C ASP A 88 -2.06 -2.04 4.18
N VAL A 89 -0.88 -2.37 4.70
CA VAL A 89 -0.54 -3.72 5.20
C VAL A 89 -1.52 -4.15 6.29
N GLU A 90 -1.64 -3.33 7.33
CA GLU A 90 -2.54 -3.64 8.45
C GLU A 90 -4.00 -3.68 8.00
N GLY A 91 -4.41 -2.74 7.15
CA GLY A 91 -5.76 -2.70 6.62
C GLY A 91 -6.11 -3.97 5.82
N PHE A 92 -5.19 -4.45 5.01
CA PHE A 92 -5.36 -5.67 4.22
C PHE A 92 -5.39 -6.92 5.12
N ILE A 93 -4.41 -7.08 6.00
CA ILE A 93 -4.30 -8.26 6.89
C ILE A 93 -5.48 -8.34 7.85
N ASN A 94 -5.82 -7.24 8.52
CA ASN A 94 -6.96 -7.21 9.44
C ASN A 94 -8.30 -7.53 8.73
N ASN A 95 -8.44 -7.12 7.47
CA ASN A 95 -9.62 -7.48 6.69
C ASN A 95 -9.67 -8.98 6.39
N LEU A 96 -8.55 -9.60 6.02
CA LEU A 96 -8.49 -11.04 5.79
C LEU A 96 -8.74 -11.83 7.08
N ASP A 97 -8.11 -11.44 8.18
CA ASP A 97 -8.30 -12.08 9.49
C ASP A 97 -9.76 -12.08 9.94
N ALA A 98 -10.47 -10.97 9.67
CA ALA A 98 -11.87 -10.82 10.03
C ALA A 98 -12.83 -11.53 9.07
N SER A 99 -12.51 -11.57 7.77
CA SER A 99 -13.45 -12.00 6.72
C SER A 99 -13.23 -13.45 6.26
N ALA A 100 -12.01 -13.98 6.40
CA ALA A 100 -11.61 -15.29 5.95
C ALA A 100 -10.65 -15.98 6.94
N PRO A 101 -11.06 -16.27 8.18
CA PRO A 101 -10.20 -16.92 9.16
C PRO A 101 -9.53 -18.17 8.61
N GLY A 102 -8.21 -18.31 8.82
CA GLY A 102 -7.42 -19.43 8.30
C GLY A 102 -6.91 -19.23 6.87
N TRP A 103 -7.07 -18.05 6.29
CA TRP A 103 -6.57 -17.72 4.95
C TRP A 103 -5.05 -17.91 4.82
N ASP A 104 -4.31 -17.75 5.91
CA ASP A 104 -2.85 -17.85 5.99
C ASP A 104 -2.33 -19.29 6.20
N THR A 105 -3.21 -20.29 6.20
CA THR A 105 -2.81 -21.70 6.21
C THR A 105 -2.38 -22.21 4.83
N CYS A 106 -2.64 -21.48 3.76
CA CYS A 106 -2.17 -21.83 2.43
C CYS A 106 -0.69 -21.49 2.23
N GLU A 107 0.00 -22.27 1.41
CA GLU A 107 1.42 -22.05 1.13
C GLU A 107 1.68 -21.08 -0.02
N GLU A 108 0.73 -20.98 -0.96
CA GLU A 108 0.89 -20.19 -2.18
C GLU A 108 -0.30 -19.24 -2.37
N ALA A 109 0.01 -18.01 -2.73
CA ALA A 109 -0.96 -16.98 -3.09
C ALA A 109 -0.73 -16.45 -4.50
N LEU A 110 -1.79 -16.00 -5.17
CA LEU A 110 -1.74 -15.31 -6.44
C LEU A 110 -2.22 -13.87 -6.26
N VAL A 111 -1.38 -12.90 -6.64
CA VAL A 111 -1.69 -11.47 -6.60
C VAL A 111 -1.77 -10.93 -8.02
N LEU A 112 -2.89 -10.28 -8.34
CA LEU A 112 -3.13 -9.64 -9.62
C LEU A 112 -2.85 -8.14 -9.51
N GLY A 113 -1.82 -7.68 -10.20
CA GLY A 113 -1.37 -6.29 -10.21
C GLY A 113 -0.04 -6.08 -9.48
N ALA A 114 0.78 -5.13 -9.97
CA ALA A 114 2.08 -4.75 -9.42
C ALA A 114 2.17 -3.23 -9.22
N GLY A 115 1.19 -2.67 -8.51
CA GLY A 115 1.12 -1.25 -8.14
C GLY A 115 1.52 -1.00 -6.68
N GLY A 116 1.40 0.25 -6.24
CA GLY A 116 1.78 0.65 -4.87
C GLY A 116 0.99 -0.08 -3.77
N SER A 117 -0.26 -0.49 -4.02
CA SER A 117 -1.03 -1.29 -3.06
C SER A 117 -0.60 -2.75 -3.06
N SER A 118 -0.20 -3.30 -4.22
CA SER A 118 0.29 -4.68 -4.31
C SER A 118 1.56 -4.91 -3.51
N ARG A 119 2.40 -3.87 -3.33
CA ARG A 119 3.57 -3.91 -2.44
C ARG A 119 3.18 -4.25 -1.00
N ALA A 120 2.15 -3.58 -0.48
CA ALA A 120 1.64 -3.82 0.87
C ALA A 120 1.01 -5.21 1.00
N VAL A 121 0.27 -5.66 -0.04
CA VAL A 121 -0.30 -7.00 -0.09
C VAL A 121 0.80 -8.06 -0.05
N VAL A 122 1.77 -7.99 -0.96
CA VAL A 122 2.90 -8.93 -1.03
C VAL A 122 3.67 -8.96 0.29
N PHE A 123 4.00 -7.79 0.83
CA PHE A 123 4.67 -7.71 2.14
C PHE A 123 3.85 -8.41 3.24
N GLY A 124 2.56 -8.10 3.35
CA GLY A 124 1.69 -8.68 4.37
C GLY A 124 1.54 -10.20 4.24
N LEU A 125 1.43 -10.72 3.02
CA LEU A 125 1.36 -12.16 2.77
C LEU A 125 2.64 -12.88 3.22
N LEU A 126 3.82 -12.34 2.88
CA LEU A 126 5.11 -12.89 3.28
C LEU A 126 5.32 -12.81 4.80
N ASP A 127 4.95 -11.69 5.44
CA ASP A 127 5.04 -11.47 6.87
C ASP A 127 4.16 -12.48 7.67
N ARG A 128 3.03 -12.91 7.08
CA ARG A 128 2.14 -13.94 7.64
C ARG A 128 2.57 -15.38 7.31
N GLY A 129 3.69 -15.57 6.61
CA GLY A 129 4.28 -16.88 6.38
C GLY A 129 3.85 -17.57 5.08
N ILE A 130 3.19 -16.89 4.15
CA ILE A 130 2.97 -17.41 2.80
C ILE A 130 4.33 -17.63 2.14
N LYS A 131 4.60 -18.87 1.71
CA LYS A 131 5.91 -19.27 1.22
C LYS A 131 6.19 -18.78 -0.20
N ARG A 132 5.16 -18.67 -1.01
CA ARG A 132 5.26 -18.25 -2.41
C ARG A 132 4.11 -17.34 -2.83
N VAL A 133 4.46 -16.20 -3.38
CA VAL A 133 3.51 -15.26 -3.96
C VAL A 133 3.74 -15.18 -5.47
N HIS A 134 2.80 -15.70 -6.24
CA HIS A 134 2.77 -15.52 -7.69
C HIS A 134 2.22 -14.14 -8.00
N LEU A 135 2.97 -13.35 -8.76
CA LEU A 135 2.62 -11.97 -9.05
C LEU A 135 2.37 -11.79 -10.55
N ALA A 136 1.12 -11.64 -10.93
CA ALA A 136 0.73 -11.37 -12.30
C ALA A 136 0.44 -9.89 -12.53
N ASN A 137 0.96 -9.33 -13.62
CA ASN A 137 0.64 -7.97 -14.03
C ASN A 137 0.65 -7.87 -15.56
N ARG A 138 -0.19 -7.01 -16.13
CA ARG A 138 -0.21 -6.78 -17.59
C ARG A 138 1.15 -6.36 -18.14
N THR A 139 1.91 -5.60 -17.36
CA THR A 139 3.28 -5.20 -17.69
C THR A 139 4.22 -6.07 -16.85
N MET A 140 4.85 -7.06 -17.47
CA MET A 140 5.72 -8.04 -16.80
C MET A 140 6.91 -7.38 -16.09
N GLU A 141 7.46 -6.31 -16.64
CA GLU A 141 8.58 -5.56 -16.05
C GLU A 141 8.24 -5.02 -14.67
N ARG A 142 7.00 -4.59 -14.44
CA ARG A 142 6.53 -4.14 -13.11
C ARG A 142 6.44 -5.30 -12.13
N ALA A 143 5.97 -6.46 -12.58
CA ALA A 143 5.94 -7.65 -11.74
C ALA A 143 7.34 -8.11 -11.34
N ARG A 144 8.29 -8.09 -12.28
CA ARG A 144 9.71 -8.40 -12.03
C ARG A 144 10.34 -7.42 -11.04
N ALA A 145 10.18 -6.12 -11.27
CA ALA A 145 10.73 -5.10 -10.37
C ALA A 145 10.19 -5.22 -8.94
N LEU A 146 8.93 -5.61 -8.78
CA LEU A 146 8.36 -5.86 -7.47
C LEU A 146 8.89 -7.18 -6.86
N ALA A 147 9.03 -8.25 -7.66
CA ALA A 147 9.62 -9.49 -7.21
C ALA A 147 11.08 -9.33 -6.77
N ASP A 148 11.87 -8.57 -7.51
CA ASP A 148 13.27 -8.28 -7.17
C ASP A 148 13.41 -7.61 -5.79
N GLN A 149 12.44 -6.79 -5.40
CA GLN A 149 12.43 -6.14 -4.08
C GLN A 149 12.20 -7.14 -2.94
N PHE A 150 11.32 -8.13 -3.14
CA PHE A 150 10.91 -9.07 -2.10
C PHE A 150 11.66 -10.42 -2.14
N GLY A 151 12.46 -10.64 -3.18
CA GLY A 151 13.30 -11.82 -3.31
C GLY A 151 12.59 -13.07 -3.83
N ALA A 152 13.22 -14.21 -3.67
CA ALA A 152 12.84 -15.47 -4.33
C ALA A 152 11.45 -16.02 -3.97
N SER A 153 10.84 -15.54 -2.89
CA SER A 153 9.48 -15.93 -2.50
C SER A 153 8.41 -15.29 -3.39
N VAL A 154 8.77 -14.27 -4.18
CA VAL A 154 7.84 -13.61 -5.12
C VAL A 154 8.21 -13.98 -6.55
N VAL A 155 7.29 -14.64 -7.24
CA VAL A 155 7.51 -15.17 -8.57
C VAL A 155 6.66 -14.40 -9.59
N PRO A 156 7.27 -13.59 -10.46
CA PRO A 156 6.51 -12.93 -11.51
C PRO A 156 6.03 -13.97 -12.52
N VAL A 157 4.73 -13.89 -12.86
CA VAL A 157 4.09 -14.84 -13.76
C VAL A 157 3.40 -14.12 -14.92
N ALA A 158 3.42 -14.76 -16.08
CA ALA A 158 2.76 -14.26 -17.26
C ALA A 158 1.22 -14.40 -17.12
N TRP A 159 0.48 -13.51 -17.79
CA TRP A 159 -0.99 -13.50 -17.66
C TRP A 159 -1.65 -14.77 -18.23
N ASP A 160 -1.06 -15.39 -19.22
CA ASP A 160 -1.50 -16.64 -19.83
C ASP A 160 -1.26 -17.87 -18.94
N ALA A 161 -0.33 -17.78 -17.98
CA ALA A 161 -0.08 -18.85 -17.03
C ALA A 161 -1.11 -18.93 -15.87
N LEU A 162 -2.04 -17.98 -15.77
CA LEU A 162 -3.02 -17.92 -14.67
C LEU A 162 -3.93 -19.15 -14.61
N GLY A 163 -4.30 -19.72 -15.75
CA GLY A 163 -5.16 -20.91 -15.80
C GLY A 163 -4.56 -22.11 -15.07
N ASP A 164 -3.25 -22.31 -15.15
CA ASP A 164 -2.53 -23.41 -14.50
C ASP A 164 -2.22 -23.13 -13.02
N LEU A 165 -2.17 -21.86 -12.64
CA LEU A 165 -1.87 -21.45 -11.27
C LEU A 165 -3.08 -21.41 -10.35
N LEU A 166 -4.22 -20.96 -10.84
CA LEU A 166 -5.44 -20.78 -10.06
C LEU A 166 -5.87 -22.06 -9.27
N PRO A 167 -5.82 -23.29 -9.85
CA PRO A 167 -6.18 -24.48 -9.10
C PRO A 167 -5.23 -24.85 -7.96
N ARG A 168 -4.01 -24.28 -7.95
CA ARG A 168 -2.95 -24.60 -7.00
C ARG A 168 -2.76 -23.56 -5.91
N THR A 169 -3.29 -22.36 -6.11
CA THR A 169 -3.17 -21.26 -5.15
C THR A 169 -4.34 -21.28 -4.17
N GLY A 170 -4.03 -21.19 -2.88
CA GLY A 170 -5.06 -21.17 -1.83
C GLY A 170 -5.68 -19.77 -1.60
N LEU A 171 -5.02 -18.70 -2.09
CA LEU A 171 -5.48 -17.33 -1.96
C LEU A 171 -5.28 -16.57 -3.26
N LEU A 172 -6.35 -15.91 -3.73
CA LEU A 172 -6.32 -14.97 -4.84
C LEU A 172 -6.62 -13.55 -4.34
N VAL A 173 -5.74 -12.61 -4.67
CA VAL A 173 -5.91 -11.18 -4.36
C VAL A 173 -5.89 -10.35 -5.64
N ASN A 174 -6.91 -9.49 -5.82
CA ASN A 174 -7.04 -8.57 -6.95
C ASN A 174 -7.21 -7.12 -6.45
#